data_279654aee08522bf0251662dc614ff40
#
_entry.id   279654aee08522bf0251662dc614ff40
#
_cell.length_a   1.000
_cell.length_b   1.000
_cell.length_c   1.000
_cell.angle_alpha   90.00
_cell.angle_beta   90.00
_cell.angle_gamma   90.00
#
_symmetry.space_group_name_H-M   'P 1'
#
loop_
_entity.id
_entity.type
_entity.pdbx_description
1 polymer ?
#
loop_
_entity_poly.entity_id
_entity_poly.type
_entity_poly.pdbx_seq_one_letter_code
_entity_poly.pdbx_strand_id
1 'polypeptide(L)'
;MTQVLIIVLALLIGVIAGLRAMTAPAVIAWGAVLGWIDLDGKWSEWVAHPITVTVLTIFLLVELVTDQLPKTPSRKTAPQFITRLIMGGFAGAVIGSAFFHTFIGLGAGIVGAVLGTLGGAAVRTKLYEANNGKDRPGAFLEDVVAVGGGFLISFLVSFI
;
A
#
# COMPACT_ATOMS: atom_id res chain seq x y z
N MET A 1 -2.68 9.97 -21.97
CA MET A 1 -3.18 8.67 -21.48
C MET A 1 -2.29 8.11 -20.37
N THR A 2 -0.98 8.06 -20.54
CA THR A 2 0.00 7.58 -19.55
C THR A 2 -0.11 8.30 -18.18
N GLN A 3 -0.22 9.63 -18.15
CA GLN A 3 -0.32 10.38 -16.89
C GLN A 3 -1.56 9.99 -16.07
N VAL A 4 -2.70 9.75 -16.73
CA VAL A 4 -3.93 9.32 -16.04
C VAL A 4 -3.74 7.94 -15.42
N LEU A 5 -3.09 7.02 -16.13
CA LEU A 5 -2.79 5.68 -15.61
C LEU A 5 -1.85 5.75 -14.40
N ILE A 6 -0.83 6.61 -14.44
CA ILE A 6 0.08 6.82 -13.31
C ILE A 6 -0.70 7.31 -12.08
N ILE A 7 -1.58 8.30 -12.26
CA ILE A 7 -2.43 8.82 -11.18
C ILE A 7 -3.31 7.71 -10.59
N VAL A 8 -3.96 6.93 -11.46
CA VAL A 8 -4.84 5.84 -11.03
C VAL A 8 -4.05 4.77 -10.26
N LEU A 9 -2.91 4.33 -10.77
CA LEU A 9 -2.10 3.31 -10.10
C LEU A 9 -1.51 3.83 -8.78
N ALA A 10 -1.06 5.09 -8.74
CA ALA A 10 -0.59 5.72 -7.52
C ALA A 10 -1.71 5.88 -6.48
N LEU A 11 -2.92 6.21 -6.90
CA LEU A 11 -4.09 6.25 -6.03
C LEU A 11 -4.44 4.86 -5.49
N LEU A 12 -4.45 3.85 -6.36
CA LEU A 12 -4.76 2.47 -5.96
C LEU A 12 -3.72 1.90 -4.98
N ILE A 13 -2.42 2.16 -5.19
CA ILE A 13 -1.41 1.75 -4.22
C ILE A 13 -1.56 2.49 -2.89
N GLY A 14 -2.01 3.73 -2.92
CA GLY A 14 -2.39 4.48 -1.73
C GLY A 14 -3.55 3.80 -0.99
N VAL A 15 -4.59 3.34 -1.70
CA VAL A 15 -5.68 2.55 -1.10
C VAL A 15 -5.14 1.32 -0.39
N ILE A 16 -4.19 0.60 -1.00
CA ILE A 16 -3.52 -0.53 -0.36
C ILE A 16 -2.82 -0.11 0.95
N ALA A 17 -2.10 1.02 0.94
CA ALA A 17 -1.50 1.56 2.16
C ALA A 17 -2.55 1.92 3.23
N GLY A 18 -3.72 2.39 2.81
CA GLY A 18 -4.85 2.64 3.70
C GLY A 18 -5.42 1.37 4.33
N LEU A 19 -5.33 0.24 3.65
CA LEU A 19 -5.68 -1.07 4.21
C LEU A 19 -4.56 -1.62 5.11
N ARG A 20 -3.31 -1.60 4.61
CA ARG A 20 -2.11 -2.10 5.28
C ARG A 20 -0.92 -1.20 4.97
N ALA A 21 -0.45 -0.43 5.96
CA ALA A 21 0.54 0.62 5.75
C ALA A 21 1.84 0.09 5.11
N MET A 22 2.39 -1.00 5.61
CA MET A 22 3.67 -1.55 5.12
C MET A 22 3.55 -2.39 3.85
N THR A 23 2.36 -2.84 3.50
CA THR A 23 2.13 -3.63 2.29
C THR A 23 2.44 -2.82 1.03
N ALA A 24 2.00 -1.56 0.96
CA ALA A 24 2.22 -0.72 -0.22
C ALA A 24 3.71 -0.53 -0.55
N PRO A 25 4.58 -0.05 0.35
CA PRO A 25 5.99 0.09 0.04
C PRO A 25 6.69 -1.26 -0.21
N ALA A 26 6.29 -2.33 0.48
CA ALA A 26 6.88 -3.65 0.29
C ALA A 26 6.60 -4.20 -1.11
N VAL A 27 5.36 -4.15 -1.60
CA VAL A 27 5.01 -4.65 -2.95
C VAL A 27 5.63 -3.79 -4.05
N ILE A 28 5.77 -2.49 -3.84
CA ILE A 28 6.48 -1.61 -4.78
C ILE A 28 7.96 -1.96 -4.85
N ALA A 29 8.61 -2.22 -3.71
CA ALA A 29 10.01 -2.66 -3.67
C ALA A 29 10.21 -3.99 -4.40
N TRP A 30 9.33 -4.95 -4.19
CA TRP A 30 9.35 -6.20 -4.95
C TRP A 30 9.10 -5.98 -6.45
N GLY A 31 8.16 -5.11 -6.82
CA GLY A 31 7.91 -4.75 -8.21
C GLY A 31 9.15 -4.16 -8.89
N ALA A 32 9.90 -3.34 -8.17
CA ALA A 32 11.16 -2.78 -8.67
C ALA A 32 12.23 -3.85 -8.86
N VAL A 33 12.42 -4.77 -7.89
CA VAL A 33 13.37 -5.88 -8.00
C VAL A 33 13.00 -6.84 -9.13
N LEU A 34 11.71 -7.08 -9.35
CA LEU A 34 11.22 -7.95 -10.43
C LEU A 34 11.27 -7.28 -11.81
N GLY A 35 11.68 -6.01 -11.90
CA GLY A 35 11.75 -5.28 -13.14
C GLY A 35 10.41 -4.77 -13.68
N TRP A 36 9.37 -4.76 -12.85
CA TRP A 36 8.07 -4.22 -13.23
C TRP A 36 8.00 -2.69 -13.11
N ILE A 37 8.84 -2.12 -12.27
CA ILE A 37 8.95 -0.68 -12.03
C ILE A 37 10.40 -0.29 -12.24
N ASP A 38 10.65 0.54 -13.26
CA ASP A 38 11.99 1.02 -13.55
C ASP A 38 12.35 2.22 -12.68
N LEU A 39 13.25 2.02 -11.75
CA LEU A 39 13.73 3.07 -10.83
C LEU A 39 15.19 3.49 -11.12
N ASP A 40 15.81 2.98 -12.17
CA ASP A 40 17.20 3.27 -12.48
C ASP A 40 17.41 4.78 -12.72
N GLY A 41 18.41 5.34 -12.05
CA GLY A 41 18.71 6.76 -12.11
C GLY A 41 17.66 7.68 -11.46
N LYS A 42 16.69 7.14 -10.73
CA LYS A 42 15.70 7.92 -9.98
C LYS A 42 16.11 8.08 -8.52
N TRP A 43 15.58 9.10 -7.85
CA TRP A 43 15.80 9.28 -6.40
C TRP A 43 15.35 8.06 -5.58
N SER A 44 14.42 7.27 -6.12
CA SER A 44 13.83 6.08 -5.49
C SER A 44 14.53 4.76 -5.85
N GLU A 45 15.65 4.80 -6.57
CA GLU A 45 16.41 3.62 -6.97
C GLU A 45 16.77 2.71 -5.78
N TRP A 46 17.07 3.30 -4.61
CA TRP A 46 17.36 2.57 -3.39
C TRP A 46 16.23 1.66 -2.91
N VAL A 47 14.99 1.88 -3.36
CA VAL A 47 13.84 1.04 -3.04
C VAL A 47 14.00 -0.37 -3.60
N ALA A 48 14.66 -0.52 -4.75
CA ALA A 48 14.99 -1.80 -5.37
C ALA A 48 16.20 -2.51 -4.72
N HIS A 49 16.86 -1.88 -3.75
CA HIS A 49 18.03 -2.49 -3.12
C HIS A 49 17.62 -3.70 -2.26
N PRO A 50 18.35 -4.83 -2.29
CA PRO A 50 18.01 -6.05 -1.55
C PRO A 50 17.78 -5.83 -0.05
N ILE A 51 18.57 -4.95 0.58
CA ILE A 51 18.41 -4.60 2.01
C ILE A 51 17.06 -3.93 2.23
N THR A 52 16.68 -2.97 1.40
CA THR A 52 15.39 -2.26 1.50
C THR A 52 14.23 -3.23 1.34
N VAL A 53 14.28 -4.09 0.32
CA VAL A 53 13.24 -5.11 0.08
C VAL A 53 13.11 -6.04 1.28
N THR A 54 14.23 -6.49 1.84
CA THR A 54 14.23 -7.37 3.03
C THR A 54 13.60 -6.68 4.24
N VAL A 55 14.00 -5.45 4.53
CA VAL A 55 13.48 -4.67 5.67
C VAL A 55 11.98 -4.42 5.51
N LEU A 56 11.54 -3.99 4.33
CA LEU A 56 10.12 -3.74 4.07
C LEU A 56 9.29 -5.03 4.12
N THR A 57 9.84 -6.15 3.69
CA THR A 57 9.17 -7.46 3.79
C THR A 57 9.01 -7.86 5.25
N ILE A 58 10.04 -7.66 6.09
CA ILE A 58 9.95 -7.92 7.53
C ILE A 58 8.86 -7.07 8.17
N PHE A 59 8.81 -5.77 7.87
CA PHE A 59 7.76 -4.88 8.38
C PHE A 59 6.36 -5.28 7.90
N LEU A 60 6.22 -5.70 6.65
CA LEU A 60 4.97 -6.26 6.13
C LEU A 60 4.53 -7.48 6.96
N LEU A 61 5.42 -8.44 7.19
CA LEU A 61 5.09 -9.64 7.95
C LEU A 61 4.74 -9.31 9.40
N VAL A 62 5.47 -8.39 10.02
CA VAL A 62 5.15 -7.90 11.38
C VAL A 62 3.77 -7.25 11.39
N GLU A 63 3.45 -6.42 10.41
CA GLU A 63 2.13 -5.78 10.32
C GLU A 63 1.02 -6.83 10.18
N LEU A 64 1.18 -7.83 9.30
CA LEU A 64 0.18 -8.89 9.10
C LEU A 64 -0.10 -9.66 10.40
N VAL A 65 0.93 -9.89 11.21
CA VAL A 65 0.79 -10.59 12.50
C VAL A 65 0.17 -9.68 13.55
N THR A 66 0.69 -8.46 13.72
CA THR A 66 0.25 -7.55 14.78
C THR A 66 -1.17 -7.07 14.60
N ASP A 67 -1.61 -6.85 13.36
CA ASP A 67 -2.97 -6.41 13.06
C ASP A 67 -4.06 -7.45 13.34
N GLN A 68 -3.66 -8.70 13.57
CA GLN A 68 -4.59 -9.77 13.99
C GLN A 68 -4.69 -9.88 15.51
N LEU A 69 -3.87 -9.15 16.26
CA LEU A 69 -3.90 -9.18 17.72
C LEU A 69 -5.05 -8.32 18.27
N PRO A 70 -5.73 -8.77 19.37
CA PRO A 70 -6.90 -8.08 19.90
C PRO A 70 -6.59 -6.71 20.52
N LYS A 71 -5.33 -6.41 20.83
CA LYS A 71 -4.87 -5.15 21.43
C LYS A 71 -4.41 -4.11 20.41
N THR A 72 -4.52 -4.38 19.11
CA THR A 72 -4.07 -3.44 18.07
C THR A 72 -4.94 -2.18 18.06
N PRO A 73 -4.34 -0.97 18.10
CA PRO A 73 -5.08 0.28 18.04
C PRO A 73 -5.91 0.42 16.76
N SER A 74 -7.03 1.15 16.83
CA SER A 74 -7.84 1.43 15.65
C SER A 74 -7.02 2.16 14.59
N ARG A 75 -7.21 1.80 13.31
CA ARG A 75 -6.57 2.48 12.16
C ARG A 75 -6.94 3.96 12.02
N LYS A 76 -8.00 4.39 12.69
CA LYS A 76 -8.44 5.79 12.74
C LYS A 76 -7.74 6.61 13.81
N THR A 77 -6.96 6.01 14.70
CA THR A 77 -6.13 6.76 15.65
C THR A 77 -5.07 7.57 14.90
N ALA A 78 -4.73 8.75 15.42
CA ALA A 78 -3.83 9.68 14.72
C ALA A 78 -2.49 9.04 14.30
N PRO A 79 -1.75 8.28 15.13
CA PRO A 79 -0.50 7.64 14.71
C PRO A 79 -0.69 6.65 13.57
N GLN A 80 -1.72 5.81 13.62
CA GLN A 80 -2.03 4.82 12.60
C GLN A 80 -2.44 5.47 11.28
N PHE A 81 -3.28 6.50 11.34
CA PHE A 81 -3.74 7.22 10.18
C PHE A 81 -2.57 7.95 9.47
N ILE A 82 -1.75 8.67 10.23
CA ILE A 82 -0.59 9.38 9.68
C ILE A 82 0.40 8.42 9.02
N THR A 83 0.69 7.28 9.66
CA THR A 83 1.57 6.26 9.08
C THR A 83 1.05 5.79 7.72
N ARG A 84 -0.25 5.56 7.59
CA ARG A 84 -0.88 5.15 6.33
C ARG A 84 -0.79 6.22 5.25
N LEU A 85 -0.97 7.48 5.62
CA LEU A 85 -0.80 8.60 4.68
C LEU A 85 0.65 8.71 4.19
N ILE A 86 1.62 8.59 5.09
CA ILE A 86 3.05 8.64 4.75
C ILE A 86 3.41 7.48 3.82
N MET A 87 3.01 6.26 4.14
CA MET A 87 3.34 5.08 3.35
C MET A 87 2.62 5.08 1.99
N GLY A 88 1.38 5.55 1.94
CA GLY A 88 0.63 5.70 0.69
C GLY A 88 1.22 6.78 -0.21
N GLY A 89 1.55 7.93 0.37
CA GLY A 89 2.25 9.00 -0.34
C GLY A 89 3.61 8.56 -0.86
N PHE A 90 4.39 7.87 -0.04
CA PHE A 90 5.69 7.32 -0.43
C PHE A 90 5.56 6.33 -1.59
N ALA A 91 4.70 5.32 -1.47
CA ALA A 91 4.51 4.32 -2.51
C ALA A 91 4.01 4.94 -3.83
N GLY A 92 3.07 5.89 -3.74
CA GLY A 92 2.60 6.65 -4.90
C GLY A 92 3.69 7.52 -5.52
N ALA A 93 4.54 8.16 -4.70
CA ALA A 93 5.68 8.94 -5.17
C ALA A 93 6.70 8.05 -5.91
N VAL A 94 6.95 6.83 -5.44
CA VAL A 94 7.84 5.87 -6.10
C VAL A 94 7.29 5.48 -7.47
N ILE A 95 6.00 5.14 -7.59
CA ILE A 95 5.38 4.90 -8.90
C ILE A 95 5.51 6.14 -9.79
N GLY A 96 5.18 7.31 -9.27
CA GLY A 96 5.30 8.57 -10.02
C GLY A 96 6.73 8.85 -10.46
N SER A 97 7.74 8.51 -9.65
CA SER A 97 9.15 8.76 -9.98
C SER A 97 9.63 7.96 -11.18
N ALA A 98 9.13 6.74 -11.39
CA ALA A 98 9.44 5.93 -12.55
C ALA A 98 9.11 6.66 -13.87
N PHE A 99 8.14 7.58 -13.84
CA PHE A 99 7.66 8.36 -15.00
C PHE A 99 7.89 9.87 -14.88
N PHE A 100 8.80 10.30 -13.99
CA PHE A 100 9.10 11.73 -13.71
C PHE A 100 7.92 12.55 -13.18
N HIS A 101 6.95 11.89 -12.52
CA HIS A 101 5.75 12.51 -11.96
C HIS A 101 5.65 12.29 -10.43
N THR A 102 6.76 12.41 -9.72
CA THR A 102 6.89 12.11 -8.27
C THR A 102 5.81 12.81 -7.42
N PHE A 103 5.63 14.11 -7.59
CA PHE A 103 4.68 14.88 -6.76
C PHE A 103 3.22 14.55 -7.06
N ILE A 104 2.91 14.25 -8.32
CA ILE A 104 1.58 13.80 -8.72
C ILE A 104 1.29 12.43 -8.09
N GLY A 105 2.25 11.52 -8.16
CA GLY A 105 2.15 10.21 -7.51
C GLY A 105 2.01 10.29 -6.00
N LEU A 106 2.77 11.19 -5.35
CA LEU A 106 2.68 11.45 -3.92
C LEU A 106 1.27 11.90 -3.52
N GLY A 107 0.74 12.91 -4.21
CA GLY A 107 -0.61 13.43 -3.92
C GLY A 107 -1.70 12.36 -4.13
N ALA A 108 -1.64 11.63 -5.24
CA ALA A 108 -2.58 10.54 -5.53
C ALA A 108 -2.48 9.43 -4.47
N GLY A 109 -1.27 9.05 -4.05
CA GLY A 109 -1.03 8.06 -3.01
C GLY A 109 -1.60 8.46 -1.65
N ILE A 110 -1.46 9.73 -1.26
CA ILE A 110 -2.06 10.26 -0.02
C ILE A 110 -3.59 10.18 -0.09
N VAL A 111 -4.20 10.65 -1.18
CA VAL A 111 -5.66 10.56 -1.37
C VAL A 111 -6.14 9.11 -1.31
N GLY A 112 -5.43 8.21 -1.99
CA GLY A 112 -5.70 6.79 -1.94
C GLY A 112 -5.64 6.22 -0.51
N ALA A 113 -4.64 6.62 0.27
CA ALA A 113 -4.49 6.17 1.66
C ALA A 113 -5.65 6.63 2.56
N VAL A 114 -6.15 7.86 2.36
CA VAL A 114 -7.37 8.32 3.05
C VAL A 114 -8.56 7.44 2.69
N LEU A 115 -8.80 7.23 1.40
CA LEU A 115 -9.91 6.42 0.91
C LEU A 115 -9.81 4.97 1.40
N GLY A 116 -8.62 4.38 1.34
CA GLY A 116 -8.37 3.00 1.80
C GLY A 116 -8.57 2.84 3.31
N THR A 117 -8.11 3.81 4.11
CA THR A 117 -8.27 3.76 5.56
C THR A 117 -9.74 3.86 5.97
N LEU A 118 -10.46 4.83 5.44
CA LEU A 118 -11.87 5.06 5.78
C LEU A 118 -12.77 3.97 5.17
N GLY A 119 -12.57 3.65 3.90
CA GLY A 119 -13.32 2.59 3.21
C GLY A 119 -13.07 1.22 3.79
N GLY A 120 -11.81 0.87 4.05
CA GLY A 120 -11.42 -0.38 4.68
C GLY A 120 -12.01 -0.54 6.09
N ALA A 121 -12.02 0.52 6.88
CA ALA A 121 -12.66 0.51 8.20
C ALA A 121 -14.17 0.25 8.10
N ALA A 122 -14.85 0.90 7.15
CA ALA A 122 -16.29 0.71 6.94
C ALA A 122 -16.61 -0.72 6.48
N VAL A 123 -15.85 -1.27 5.53
CA VAL A 123 -16.04 -2.65 5.04
C VAL A 123 -15.78 -3.65 6.17
N ARG A 124 -14.72 -3.45 6.95
CA ARG A 124 -14.39 -4.35 8.07
C ARG A 124 -15.48 -4.37 9.14
N THR A 125 -16.06 -3.22 9.46
CA THR A 125 -17.20 -3.14 10.37
C THR A 125 -18.38 -3.96 9.87
N LYS A 126 -18.75 -3.82 8.59
CA LYS A 126 -19.83 -4.59 7.98
C LYS A 126 -19.55 -6.09 7.99
N LEU A 127 -18.29 -6.51 7.69
CA LEU A 127 -17.90 -7.91 7.73
C LEU A 127 -17.94 -8.47 9.16
N TYR A 128 -17.55 -7.69 10.14
CA TYR A 128 -17.64 -8.05 11.56
C TYR A 128 -19.08 -8.33 11.97
N GLU A 129 -20.00 -7.45 11.61
CA GLU A 129 -21.44 -7.60 11.86
C GLU A 129 -22.01 -8.82 11.13
N ALA A 130 -21.65 -9.02 9.86
CA ALA A 130 -22.11 -10.15 9.04
C ALA A 130 -21.61 -11.51 9.55
N ASN A 131 -20.44 -11.54 10.21
CA ASN A 131 -19.82 -12.76 10.74
C ASN A 131 -20.09 -12.98 12.25
N ASN A 132 -21.18 -12.45 12.78
CA ASN A 132 -21.59 -12.63 14.19
C ASN A 132 -20.50 -12.20 15.20
N GLY A 133 -19.82 -11.07 14.93
CA GLY A 133 -18.79 -10.54 15.80
C GLY A 133 -17.41 -11.21 15.66
N LYS A 134 -17.17 -12.01 14.62
CA LYS A 134 -15.86 -12.59 14.32
C LYS A 134 -15.07 -11.69 13.38
N ASP A 135 -13.93 -11.20 13.85
CA ASP A 135 -13.07 -10.30 13.07
C ASP A 135 -12.06 -11.02 12.15
N ARG A 136 -11.65 -12.23 12.48
CA ARG A 136 -10.62 -12.97 11.74
C ARG A 136 -10.91 -13.15 10.25
N PRO A 137 -12.13 -13.52 9.79
CA PRO A 137 -12.40 -13.65 8.35
C PRO A 137 -12.24 -12.34 7.60
N GLY A 138 -12.67 -11.23 8.18
CA GLY A 138 -12.51 -9.89 7.59
C GLY A 138 -11.04 -9.46 7.53
N ALA A 139 -10.27 -9.72 8.59
CA ALA A 139 -8.83 -9.45 8.62
C ALA A 139 -8.08 -10.24 7.55
N PHE A 140 -8.37 -11.53 7.41
CA PHE A 140 -7.75 -12.38 6.39
C PHE A 140 -8.08 -11.93 4.98
N LEU A 141 -9.34 -11.60 4.70
CA LEU A 141 -9.77 -11.08 3.40
C LEU A 141 -9.05 -9.77 3.07
N GLU A 142 -8.92 -8.87 4.04
CA GLU A 142 -8.18 -7.61 3.88
C GLU A 142 -6.70 -7.86 3.55
N ASP A 143 -6.06 -8.83 4.20
CA ASP A 143 -4.67 -9.21 3.93
C ASP A 143 -4.50 -9.72 2.50
N VAL A 144 -5.39 -10.60 2.05
CA VAL A 144 -5.37 -11.16 0.68
C VAL A 144 -5.57 -10.04 -0.35
N VAL A 145 -6.53 -9.15 -0.13
CA VAL A 145 -6.79 -8.01 -1.03
C VAL A 145 -5.61 -7.05 -1.04
N ALA A 146 -5.04 -6.73 0.11
CA ALA A 146 -3.91 -5.80 0.20
C ALA A 146 -2.67 -6.36 -0.50
N VAL A 147 -2.25 -7.57 -0.18
CA VAL A 147 -1.05 -8.18 -0.76
C VAL A 147 -1.26 -8.50 -2.24
N GLY A 148 -2.33 -9.21 -2.59
CA GLY A 148 -2.63 -9.58 -3.97
C GLY A 148 -2.89 -8.36 -4.86
N GLY A 149 -3.69 -7.42 -4.39
CA GLY A 149 -3.98 -6.16 -5.09
C GLY A 149 -2.72 -5.30 -5.24
N GLY A 150 -1.89 -5.22 -4.22
CA GLY A 150 -0.62 -4.50 -4.26
C GLY A 150 0.34 -5.05 -5.32
N PHE A 151 0.51 -6.37 -5.38
CA PHE A 151 1.33 -7.00 -6.42
C PHE A 151 0.73 -6.82 -7.82
N LEU A 152 -0.60 -6.92 -7.96
CA LEU A 152 -1.28 -6.65 -9.22
C LEU A 152 -1.02 -5.21 -9.69
N ILE A 153 -1.16 -4.23 -8.81
CA ILE A 153 -0.89 -2.82 -9.12
C ILE A 153 0.56 -2.64 -9.57
N SER A 154 1.53 -3.20 -8.82
CA SER A 154 2.95 -3.16 -9.17
C SER A 154 3.21 -3.76 -10.55
N PHE A 155 2.57 -4.89 -10.85
CA PHE A 155 2.68 -5.54 -12.16
C PHE A 155 2.08 -4.69 -13.28
N LEU A 156 0.94 -4.04 -13.04
CA LEU A 156 0.30 -3.16 -14.03
C LEU A 156 1.16 -1.96 -14.40
N VAL A 157 2.07 -1.52 -13.53
CA VAL A 157 3.03 -0.44 -13.85
C VAL A 157 3.92 -0.82 -15.02
N SER A 158 4.25 -2.12 -15.19
CA SER A 158 5.10 -2.60 -16.29
C SER A 158 4.49 -2.42 -17.69
N PHE A 159 3.19 -2.13 -17.77
CA PHE A 159 2.49 -1.93 -19.05
C PHE A 159 2.36 -0.46 -19.45
N ILE A 160 2.89 0.48 -18.66
CA ILE A 160 2.88 1.91 -18.96
C ILE A 160 4.21 2.33 -19.54
#